data_8c8ef3fac4f931b521d71f0829931856
#
_entry.id   8c8ef3fac4f931b521d71f0829931856
#
_cell.length_a   1.000
_cell.length_b   1.000
_cell.length_c   1.000
_cell.angle_alpha   90.00
_cell.angle_beta   90.00
_cell.angle_gamma   90.00
#
_symmetry.space_group_name_H-M   'P 1'
#
loop_
_entity.id
_entity.type
_entity.pdbx_description
1 polymer ?
#
loop_
_entity_poly.entity_id
_entity_poly.type
_entity_poly.pdbx_seq_one_letter_code
_entity_poly.pdbx_strand_id
1 'polypeptide(L)'
;MDTERIEALLRDNDIFGKVGPALMAHLIAHLEPVSVPAGDEFMRQGETGDGLYLVVSGRYEVFLPGTPQLTLHHGGAGDVVGELGLLTHEPRSASVRALADLELMKMSRAVFDDIGDDHPGAFNHIKHAITERLRHMRIEKLIRASGLF
;
A
#
# COMPACT_ATOMS: atom_id res chain seq x y z
N MET A 1 7.26 -12.02 15.07
CA MET A 1 6.25 -11.33 14.24
C MET A 1 4.86 -11.66 14.80
N ASP A 2 4.07 -10.65 15.08
CA ASP A 2 2.72 -10.84 15.62
C ASP A 2 1.71 -11.11 14.48
N THR A 3 1.51 -12.38 14.19
CA THR A 3 0.62 -12.86 13.13
C THR A 3 -0.84 -12.44 13.37
N GLU A 4 -1.30 -12.47 14.61
CA GLU A 4 -2.67 -12.08 14.98
C GLU A 4 -2.92 -10.60 14.68
N ARG A 5 -1.97 -9.74 14.99
CA ARG A 5 -2.06 -8.31 14.70
C ARG A 5 -2.07 -8.05 13.18
N ILE A 6 -1.21 -8.73 12.44
CA ILE A 6 -1.16 -8.60 10.98
C ILE A 6 -2.48 -9.06 10.36
N GLU A 7 -3.02 -10.19 10.80
CA GLU A 7 -4.32 -10.66 10.35
C GLU A 7 -5.43 -9.66 10.65
N ALA A 8 -5.46 -9.10 11.87
CA ALA A 8 -6.46 -8.11 12.25
C ALA A 8 -6.38 -6.86 11.37
N LEU A 9 -5.17 -6.37 11.08
CA LEU A 9 -4.98 -5.21 10.21
C LEU A 9 -5.43 -5.50 8.77
N LEU A 10 -5.13 -6.68 8.25
CA LEU A 10 -5.58 -7.10 6.93
C LEU A 10 -7.10 -7.25 6.87
N ARG A 11 -7.73 -7.79 7.91
CA ARG A 11 -9.18 -7.95 7.97
C ARG A 11 -9.92 -6.62 7.97
N ASP A 12 -9.34 -5.59 8.57
CA ASP A 12 -9.93 -4.24 8.59
C ASP A 12 -9.62 -3.44 7.32
N ASN A 13 -8.71 -3.94 6.47
CA ASN A 13 -8.33 -3.24 5.25
C ASN A 13 -9.36 -3.49 4.14
N ASP A 14 -9.73 -2.45 3.39
CA ASP A 14 -10.72 -2.53 2.33
C ASP A 14 -10.26 -3.33 1.10
N ILE A 15 -8.95 -3.50 0.91
CA ILE A 15 -8.39 -4.30 -0.18
C ILE A 15 -8.43 -5.80 0.17
N PHE A 16 -7.98 -6.17 1.38
CA PHE A 16 -7.74 -7.56 1.78
C PHE A 16 -8.78 -8.11 2.78
N GLY A 17 -9.68 -7.28 3.27
CA GLY A 17 -10.56 -7.65 4.38
C GLY A 17 -11.56 -8.76 4.08
N LYS A 18 -11.89 -8.98 2.82
CA LYS A 18 -12.92 -9.94 2.41
C LYS A 18 -12.37 -11.24 1.83
N VAL A 19 -11.05 -11.45 1.89
CA VAL A 19 -10.46 -12.70 1.39
C VAL A 19 -10.78 -13.85 2.34
N GLY A 20 -10.89 -15.07 1.77
CA GLY A 20 -11.15 -16.25 2.56
C GLY A 20 -9.97 -16.70 3.41
N PRO A 21 -10.19 -17.65 4.35
CA PRO A 21 -9.14 -18.07 5.29
C PRO A 21 -7.90 -18.66 4.61
N ALA A 22 -8.06 -19.41 3.53
CA ALA A 22 -6.94 -20.02 2.82
C ALA A 22 -6.02 -18.95 2.20
N LEU A 23 -6.61 -17.93 1.57
CA LEU A 23 -5.83 -16.84 1.00
C LEU A 23 -5.21 -15.96 2.08
N MET A 24 -5.92 -15.70 3.17
CA MET A 24 -5.39 -14.94 4.30
C MET A 24 -4.13 -15.62 4.87
N ALA A 25 -4.17 -16.94 5.05
CA ALA A 25 -3.01 -17.70 5.51
C ALA A 25 -1.84 -17.60 4.51
N HIS A 26 -2.13 -17.69 3.22
CA HIS A 26 -1.13 -17.56 2.16
C HIS A 26 -0.46 -16.18 2.20
N LEU A 27 -1.26 -15.10 2.32
CA LEU A 27 -0.74 -13.74 2.41
C LEU A 27 0.21 -13.59 3.60
N ILE A 28 -0.23 -13.97 4.78
CA ILE A 28 0.54 -13.83 6.02
C ILE A 28 1.85 -14.61 5.94
N ALA A 29 1.83 -15.80 5.37
CA ALA A 29 3.01 -16.66 5.25
C ALA A 29 4.09 -16.06 4.33
N HIS A 30 3.72 -15.21 3.39
CA HIS A 30 4.64 -14.67 2.36
C HIS A 30 4.92 -13.16 2.50
N LEU A 31 4.38 -12.51 3.53
CA LEU A 31 4.73 -11.13 3.83
C LEU A 31 6.11 -11.06 4.48
N GLU A 32 6.89 -10.04 4.10
CA GLU A 32 8.24 -9.82 4.61
C GLU A 32 8.27 -8.59 5.52
N PRO A 33 8.84 -8.69 6.74
CA PRO A 33 8.96 -7.54 7.62
C PRO A 33 10.00 -6.56 7.11
N VAL A 34 9.68 -5.27 7.18
CA VAL A 34 10.57 -4.16 6.82
C VAL A 34 10.46 -3.09 7.90
N SER A 35 11.60 -2.65 8.43
CA SER A 35 11.67 -1.54 9.39
C SER A 35 12.24 -0.32 8.70
N VAL A 36 11.61 0.83 8.89
CA VAL A 36 12.06 2.11 8.30
C VAL A 36 12.20 3.14 9.42
N PRO A 37 13.41 3.66 9.66
CA PRO A 37 13.62 4.70 10.65
C PRO A 37 12.88 5.99 10.31
N ALA A 38 12.46 6.73 11.34
CA ALA A 38 11.86 8.05 11.17
C ALA A 38 12.76 8.95 10.29
N GLY A 39 12.13 9.61 9.31
CA GLY A 39 12.83 10.49 8.37
C GLY A 39 13.26 9.84 7.07
N ASP A 40 13.33 8.51 7.00
CA ASP A 40 13.76 7.81 5.79
C ASP A 40 12.61 7.66 4.79
N GLU A 41 12.94 7.78 3.51
CA GLU A 41 12.04 7.47 2.41
C GLU A 41 12.16 5.99 2.06
N PHE A 42 11.02 5.30 1.89
CA PHE A 42 11.03 3.90 1.46
C PHE A 42 10.37 3.70 0.09
N MET A 43 9.74 4.73 -0.44
CA MET A 43 9.30 4.81 -1.84
C MET A 43 9.65 6.19 -2.37
N ARG A 44 10.13 6.27 -3.61
CA ARG A 44 10.50 7.53 -4.26
C ARG A 44 9.78 7.68 -5.58
N GLN A 45 9.25 8.88 -5.81
CA GLN A 45 8.64 9.22 -7.09
C GLN A 45 9.59 8.90 -8.25
N GLY A 46 9.07 8.25 -9.28
CA GLY A 46 9.83 7.88 -10.49
C GLY A 46 10.52 6.54 -10.42
N GLU A 47 10.67 5.92 -9.24
CA GLU A 47 11.24 4.59 -9.13
C GLU A 47 10.22 3.52 -9.54
N THR A 48 10.72 2.40 -10.08
CA THR A 48 9.86 1.25 -10.40
C THR A 48 9.43 0.56 -9.11
N GLY A 49 8.12 0.41 -8.93
CA GLY A 49 7.57 -0.29 -7.78
C GLY A 49 7.52 -1.80 -7.99
N ASP A 50 7.97 -2.57 -6.99
CA ASP A 50 8.00 -4.04 -7.03
C ASP A 50 7.12 -4.71 -5.98
N GLY A 51 6.28 -3.94 -5.30
CA GLY A 51 5.40 -4.50 -4.28
C GLY A 51 4.58 -3.43 -3.56
N LEU A 52 3.78 -3.89 -2.59
CA LEU A 52 3.05 -3.01 -1.69
C LEU A 52 3.50 -3.24 -0.25
N TYR A 53 3.13 -2.32 0.63
CA TYR A 53 3.45 -2.38 2.05
C TYR A 53 2.19 -2.21 2.89
N LEU A 54 2.01 -3.10 3.87
CA LEU A 54 1.05 -2.91 4.96
C LEU A 54 1.77 -2.21 6.11
N VAL A 55 1.22 -1.12 6.61
CA VAL A 55 1.75 -0.42 7.78
C VAL A 55 1.26 -1.11 9.03
N VAL A 56 2.17 -1.68 9.82
CA VAL A 56 1.85 -2.37 11.08
C VAL A 56 1.87 -1.38 12.25
N SER A 57 2.87 -0.48 12.27
CA SER A 57 2.98 0.56 13.29
C SER A 57 3.76 1.75 12.76
N GLY A 58 3.58 2.91 13.38
CA GLY A 58 4.24 4.14 13.01
C GLY A 58 3.35 5.05 12.17
N ARG A 59 3.95 6.09 11.59
CA ARG A 59 3.26 7.07 10.74
C ARG A 59 4.11 7.42 9.52
N TYR A 60 3.46 7.75 8.43
CA TYR A 60 4.11 8.10 7.17
C TYR A 60 3.43 9.31 6.52
N GLU A 61 4.14 9.92 5.57
CA GLU A 61 3.56 10.91 4.67
C GLU A 61 3.82 10.52 3.21
N VAL A 62 2.83 10.80 2.38
CA VAL A 62 2.94 10.71 0.91
C VAL A 62 3.11 12.12 0.38
N PHE A 63 4.11 12.35 -0.45
CA PHE A 63 4.44 13.69 -0.91
C PHE A 63 5.01 13.69 -2.33
N LEU A 64 4.90 14.84 -2.98
CA LEU A 64 5.61 15.14 -4.22
C LEU A 64 6.84 15.96 -3.86
N PRO A 65 8.07 15.49 -4.22
CA PRO A 65 9.28 16.25 -3.97
C PRO A 65 9.28 17.56 -4.74
N GLY A 66 9.93 18.55 -4.20
CA GLY A 66 10.05 19.86 -4.84
C GLY A 66 10.30 20.97 -3.83
N THR A 67 10.35 22.19 -4.32
CA THR A 67 10.54 23.37 -3.50
C THR A 67 9.42 24.38 -3.81
N PRO A 68 8.36 24.45 -2.99
CA PRO A 68 8.14 23.65 -1.77
C PRO A 68 7.70 22.21 -2.07
N GLN A 69 7.89 21.32 -1.08
CA GLN A 69 7.34 19.98 -1.10
C GLN A 69 5.80 20.05 -1.00
N LEU A 70 5.11 19.19 -1.77
CA LEU A 70 3.65 19.08 -1.67
C LEU A 70 3.30 17.78 -0.95
N THR A 71 2.81 17.89 0.27
CA THR A 71 2.31 16.74 1.03
C THR A 71 0.89 16.41 0.58
N LEU A 72 0.69 15.16 0.17
CA LEU A 72 -0.60 14.68 -0.35
C LEU A 72 -1.44 13.99 0.70
N HIS A 73 -0.80 13.27 1.64
CA HIS A 73 -1.50 12.41 2.59
C HIS A 73 -0.61 12.04 3.77
N HIS A 74 -1.22 11.87 4.94
CA HIS A 74 -0.61 11.27 6.12
C HIS A 74 -1.39 10.02 6.50
N GLY A 75 -0.69 8.99 6.96
CA GLY A 75 -1.35 7.76 7.37
C GLY A 75 -0.59 7.03 8.46
N GLY A 76 -1.08 5.86 8.80
CA GLY A 76 -0.54 5.04 9.88
C GLY A 76 -0.99 3.59 9.80
N ALA A 77 -0.99 2.93 10.95
CA ALA A 77 -1.26 1.49 11.07
C ALA A 77 -2.57 1.06 10.40
N GLY A 78 -2.51 -0.03 9.67
CA GLY A 78 -3.64 -0.60 8.92
C GLY A 78 -3.70 -0.15 7.48
N ASP A 79 -2.95 0.89 7.09
CA ASP A 79 -2.93 1.36 5.72
C ASP A 79 -2.07 0.47 4.83
N VAL A 80 -2.45 0.42 3.55
CA VAL A 80 -1.65 -0.20 2.50
C VAL A 80 -1.15 0.92 1.58
N VAL A 81 0.14 0.90 1.29
CA VAL A 81 0.79 1.87 0.39
C VAL A 81 1.52 1.15 -0.73
N GLY A 82 1.57 1.78 -1.91
CA GLY A 82 2.27 1.23 -3.06
C GLY A 82 1.46 0.25 -3.90
N GLU A 83 0.15 0.12 -3.66
CA GLU A 83 -0.74 -0.81 -4.35
C GLU A 83 -0.82 -0.57 -5.85
N LEU A 84 -0.66 0.68 -6.31
CA LEU A 84 -0.69 1.02 -7.73
C LEU A 84 0.39 0.29 -8.51
N GLY A 85 1.57 0.13 -7.93
CA GLY A 85 2.69 -0.57 -8.55
C GLY A 85 2.43 -2.06 -8.81
N LEU A 86 1.41 -2.65 -8.19
CA LEU A 86 1.01 -4.03 -8.46
C LEU A 86 0.10 -4.16 -9.69
N LEU A 87 -0.73 -3.14 -9.96
CA LEU A 87 -1.66 -3.15 -11.11
C LEU A 87 -1.00 -2.69 -12.39
N THR A 88 -0.03 -1.81 -12.30
CA THR A 88 0.63 -1.21 -13.46
C THR A 88 2.14 -1.36 -13.33
N HIS A 89 2.84 -1.22 -14.43
CA HIS A 89 4.30 -1.14 -14.46
C HIS A 89 4.79 0.31 -14.47
N GLU A 90 3.90 1.25 -14.16
CA GLU A 90 4.23 2.66 -14.12
C GLU A 90 5.17 2.97 -12.94
N PRO A 91 6.04 3.97 -13.09
CA PRO A 91 6.86 4.46 -11.97
C PRO A 91 5.99 4.95 -10.81
N ARG A 92 6.54 4.95 -9.60
CA ARG A 92 5.88 5.49 -8.42
C ARG A 92 5.43 6.92 -8.67
N SER A 93 4.16 7.22 -8.39
CA SER A 93 3.56 8.54 -8.63
C SER A 93 3.92 9.57 -7.56
N ALA A 94 4.40 9.13 -6.41
CA ALA A 94 4.78 9.98 -5.29
C ALA A 94 5.84 9.30 -4.44
N SER A 95 6.42 10.06 -3.53
CA SER A 95 7.36 9.55 -2.52
C SER A 95 6.64 9.29 -1.21
N VAL A 96 7.17 8.37 -0.40
CA VAL A 96 6.65 8.07 0.94
C VAL A 96 7.80 8.08 1.94
N ARG A 97 7.61 8.84 3.03
CA ARG A 97 8.59 9.02 4.10
C ARG A 97 8.02 8.60 5.44
N ALA A 98 8.84 7.98 6.26
CA ALA A 98 8.50 7.69 7.64
C ALA A 98 8.51 8.98 8.47
N LEU A 99 7.41 9.28 9.17
CA LEU A 99 7.34 10.39 10.14
C LEU A 99 7.68 9.94 11.55
N ALA A 100 7.49 8.66 11.83
CA ALA A 100 7.95 7.97 13.02
C ALA A 100 8.52 6.63 12.56
N ASP A 101 9.24 5.93 13.43
CA ASP A 101 9.75 4.61 13.07
C ASP A 101 8.60 3.72 12.59
N LEU A 102 8.76 3.14 11.40
CA LEU A 102 7.75 2.30 10.76
C LEU A 102 8.11 0.83 10.86
N GLU A 103 7.13 0.01 11.18
CA GLU A 103 7.16 -1.42 10.95
C GLU A 103 6.17 -1.74 9.84
N LEU A 104 6.68 -2.34 8.77
CA LEU A 104 5.91 -2.64 7.57
C LEU A 104 5.96 -4.13 7.28
N MET A 105 4.94 -4.62 6.57
CA MET A 105 4.97 -5.94 5.94
C MET A 105 4.89 -5.74 4.43
N LYS A 106 5.89 -6.24 3.71
CA LYS A 106 5.98 -6.11 2.26
C LYS A 106 5.39 -7.33 1.56
N MET A 107 4.54 -7.09 0.56
CA MET A 107 4.11 -8.08 -0.41
C MET A 107 4.80 -7.77 -1.74
N SER A 108 5.67 -8.67 -2.20
CA SER A 108 6.33 -8.52 -3.49
C SER A 108 5.36 -8.77 -4.65
N ARG A 109 5.72 -8.28 -5.84
CA ARG A 109 4.98 -8.58 -7.07
C ARG A 109 4.90 -10.09 -7.32
N ALA A 110 5.97 -10.83 -7.05
CA ALA A 110 5.99 -12.28 -7.24
C ALA A 110 4.92 -12.98 -6.39
N VAL A 111 4.78 -12.60 -5.13
CA VAL A 111 3.73 -13.13 -4.24
C VAL A 111 2.34 -12.77 -4.78
N PHE A 112 2.15 -11.54 -5.24
CA PHE A 112 0.88 -11.09 -5.81
C PHE A 112 0.51 -11.91 -7.06
N ASP A 113 1.47 -12.17 -7.94
CA ASP A 113 1.26 -12.99 -9.14
C ASP A 113 0.91 -14.44 -8.78
N ASP A 114 1.56 -15.01 -7.77
CA ASP A 114 1.24 -16.36 -7.27
C ASP A 114 -0.20 -16.45 -6.76
N ILE A 115 -0.70 -15.40 -6.11
CA ILE A 115 -2.10 -15.32 -5.68
C ILE A 115 -3.03 -15.39 -6.90
N GLY A 116 -2.68 -14.72 -7.99
CA GLY A 116 -3.44 -14.75 -9.23
C GLY A 116 -3.55 -16.15 -9.82
N ASP A 117 -2.48 -16.94 -9.73
CA ASP A 117 -2.44 -18.32 -10.22
C ASP A 117 -3.24 -19.28 -9.32
N ASP A 118 -3.09 -19.16 -8.00
CA ASP A 118 -3.66 -20.09 -7.03
C ASP A 118 -5.10 -19.71 -6.62
N HIS A 119 -5.45 -18.43 -6.67
CA HIS A 119 -6.73 -17.88 -6.20
C HIS A 119 -7.30 -16.87 -7.18
N PRO A 120 -7.66 -17.26 -8.43
CA PRO A 120 -8.03 -16.29 -9.47
C PRO A 120 -9.26 -15.45 -9.13
N GLY A 121 -10.25 -16.01 -8.44
CA GLY A 121 -11.43 -15.24 -8.03
C GLY A 121 -11.10 -14.16 -7.01
N ALA A 122 -10.32 -14.51 -5.99
CA ALA A 122 -9.88 -13.56 -4.97
C ALA A 122 -8.92 -12.52 -5.56
N PHE A 123 -8.07 -12.92 -6.50
CA PHE A 123 -7.16 -12.01 -7.21
C PHE A 123 -7.93 -10.92 -7.96
N ASN A 124 -8.99 -11.29 -8.68
CA ASN A 124 -9.83 -10.33 -9.38
C ASN A 124 -10.52 -9.38 -8.40
N HIS A 125 -10.96 -9.87 -7.26
CA HIS A 125 -11.58 -9.04 -6.22
C HIS A 125 -10.59 -8.02 -5.65
N ILE A 126 -9.36 -8.45 -5.37
CA ILE A 126 -8.29 -7.56 -4.89
C ILE A 126 -7.97 -6.49 -5.93
N LYS A 127 -7.82 -6.87 -7.20
CA LYS A 127 -7.57 -5.91 -8.28
C LYS A 127 -8.70 -4.88 -8.41
N HIS A 128 -9.94 -5.33 -8.27
CA HIS A 128 -11.09 -4.42 -8.30
C HIS A 128 -11.06 -3.43 -7.12
N ALA A 129 -10.77 -3.91 -5.92
CA ALA A 129 -10.67 -3.07 -4.72
C ALA A 129 -9.57 -2.01 -4.86
N ILE A 130 -8.41 -2.38 -5.40
CA ILE A 130 -7.32 -1.44 -5.68
C ILE A 130 -7.76 -0.39 -6.72
N THR A 131 -8.42 -0.82 -7.79
CA THR A 131 -8.90 0.06 -8.85
C THR A 131 -9.91 1.09 -8.31
N GLU A 132 -10.85 0.66 -7.48
CA GLU A 132 -11.83 1.56 -6.86
C GLU A 132 -11.13 2.58 -5.95
N ARG A 133 -10.16 2.16 -5.16
CA ARG A 133 -9.38 3.07 -4.31
C ARG A 133 -8.65 4.13 -5.14
N LEU A 134 -8.03 3.73 -6.25
CA LEU A 134 -7.35 4.66 -7.15
C LEU A 134 -8.30 5.65 -7.80
N ARG A 135 -9.51 5.21 -8.15
CA ARG A 135 -10.54 6.09 -8.71
C ARG A 135 -10.88 7.21 -7.74
N HIS A 136 -11.09 6.91 -6.46
CA HIS A 136 -11.34 7.90 -5.42
C HIS A 136 -10.17 8.87 -5.26
N MET A 137 -8.94 8.38 -5.26
CA MET A 137 -7.74 9.22 -5.18
C MET A 137 -7.62 10.18 -6.35
N ARG A 138 -7.94 9.74 -7.57
CA ARG A 138 -7.94 10.61 -8.76
C ARG A 138 -8.97 11.73 -8.65
N ILE A 139 -10.16 11.42 -8.16
CA ILE A 139 -11.22 12.41 -7.95
C ILE A 139 -10.76 13.46 -6.94
N GLU A 140 -10.19 13.05 -5.82
CA GLU A 140 -9.64 13.97 -4.82
C GLU A 140 -8.57 14.90 -5.41
N LYS A 141 -7.66 14.37 -6.21
CA LYS A 141 -6.64 15.18 -6.89
C LYS A 141 -7.25 16.20 -7.83
N LEU A 142 -8.26 15.83 -8.60
CA LEU A 142 -8.96 16.72 -9.50
C LEU A 142 -9.67 17.84 -8.74
N ILE A 143 -10.32 17.53 -7.63
CA ILE A 143 -11.00 18.50 -6.79
C ILE A 143 -10.00 19.49 -6.20
N ARG A 144 -8.87 19.02 -5.69
CA ARG A 144 -7.81 19.88 -5.15
C ARG A 144 -7.20 20.76 -6.24
N ALA A 145 -6.93 20.21 -7.42
CA ALA A 145 -6.39 20.96 -8.55
C ALA A 145 -7.34 22.04 -9.06
N SER A 146 -8.65 21.83 -8.90
CA SER A 146 -9.68 22.81 -9.31
C SER A 146 -9.83 23.99 -8.36
N GLY A 147 -9.20 23.93 -7.18
CA GLY A 147 -9.30 24.98 -6.18
C GLY A 147 -10.63 25.02 -5.42
N LEU A 148 -11.39 23.92 -5.44
CA LEU A 148 -12.67 23.82 -4.73
C LEU A 148 -12.51 23.58 -3.22
N PHE A 149 -11.30 23.40 -2.75
CA PHE A 149 -10.96 23.31 -1.32
C PHE A 149 -10.13 24.48 -0.88
#